data_6ed5143388024ab8616774fa8eb915b2
#
_entry.id   6ed5143388024ab8616774fa8eb915b2
#
_cell.length_a   1.000
_cell.length_b   1.000
_cell.length_c   1.000
_cell.angle_alpha   90.00
_cell.angle_beta   90.00
_cell.angle_gamma   90.00
#
_symmetry.space_group_name_H-M   'P 1'
#
loop_
_entity.id
_entity.type
_entity.pdbx_description
1 polymer ?
#
loop_
_entity_poly.entity_id
_entity_poly.type
_entity_poly.pdbx_seq_one_letter_code
_entity_poly.pdbx_strand_id
1 'polypeptide(L)'
;MDDERWRDLVDRIERKLKVLDKTSGTVDDGRTEIETITFQGPEGKMMLKRSSKPLVIDKKVQYSKRIGSHRSVEYVYSPTEKVQRVQLFRWSKADQDWEEVRLDRFIPH
;
A
#
# COMPACT_ATOMS: atom_id res chain seq x y z
N MET A 1 -5.69 8.41 -3.06
CA MET A 1 -4.62 9.27 -3.62
C MET A 1 -4.27 8.74 -4.99
N ASP A 2 -4.25 9.57 -5.99
CA ASP A 2 -3.89 9.18 -7.35
C ASP A 2 -2.35 9.17 -7.55
N ASP A 3 -1.91 8.70 -8.72
CA ASP A 3 -0.47 8.57 -9.02
C ASP A 3 0.26 9.91 -9.00
N GLU A 4 -0.39 10.96 -9.48
CA GLU A 4 0.20 12.30 -9.54
C GLU A 4 0.44 12.86 -8.15
N ARG A 5 -0.55 12.75 -7.27
CA ARG A 5 -0.42 13.18 -5.88
C ARG A 5 0.63 12.40 -5.12
N TRP A 6 0.72 11.10 -5.39
CA TRP A 6 1.75 10.26 -4.80
C TRP A 6 3.15 10.73 -5.21
N ARG A 7 3.36 10.98 -6.49
CA ARG A 7 4.65 11.48 -7.02
C ARG A 7 5.00 12.83 -6.42
N ASP A 8 4.03 13.74 -6.31
CA ASP A 8 4.23 15.05 -5.70
C ASP A 8 4.63 14.93 -4.24
N LEU A 9 4.00 14.03 -3.51
CA LEU A 9 4.31 13.78 -2.11
C LEU A 9 5.72 13.22 -1.95
N VAL A 10 6.09 12.25 -2.76
CA VAL A 10 7.44 11.67 -2.76
C VAL A 10 8.48 12.73 -3.09
N ASP A 11 8.24 13.56 -4.10
CA ASP A 11 9.12 14.67 -4.48
C ASP A 11 9.34 15.65 -3.32
N ARG A 12 8.28 16.01 -2.61
CA ARG A 12 8.38 16.89 -1.45
C ARG A 12 9.22 16.29 -0.33
N ILE A 13 9.05 15.01 -0.09
CA ILE A 13 9.83 14.27 0.91
C ILE A 13 11.31 14.27 0.51
N GLU A 14 11.61 13.96 -0.73
CA GLU A 14 12.98 13.93 -1.24
C GLU A 14 13.67 15.30 -1.18
N ARG A 15 12.92 16.37 -1.38
CA ARG A 15 13.45 17.74 -1.34
C ARG A 15 13.66 18.29 0.07
N LYS A 16 12.74 17.97 0.97
CA LYS A 16 12.69 18.61 2.30
C LYS A 16 13.24 17.74 3.43
N LEU A 17 13.23 16.45 3.25
CA LEU A 17 13.58 15.48 4.28
C LEU A 17 14.67 14.54 3.77
N LYS A 18 15.36 13.90 4.72
CA LYS A 18 16.39 12.93 4.36
C LYS A 18 15.74 11.56 4.11
N VAL A 19 15.84 11.07 2.89
CA VAL A 19 15.38 9.72 2.53
C VAL A 19 16.41 8.70 3.00
N LEU A 20 15.95 7.71 3.77
CA LEU A 20 16.80 6.65 4.33
C LEU A 20 16.74 5.40 3.45
N ASP A 21 15.58 5.08 2.91
CA ASP A 21 15.38 3.92 2.05
C ASP A 21 14.18 4.12 1.14
N LYS A 22 14.20 3.46 0.00
CA LYS A 22 13.12 3.50 -0.98
C LYS A 22 13.02 2.15 -1.66
N THR A 23 11.88 1.49 -1.50
CA THR A 23 11.67 0.15 -2.06
C THR A 23 10.39 0.10 -2.88
N SER A 24 10.37 -0.80 -3.85
CA SER A 24 9.17 -1.11 -4.62
C SER A 24 9.16 -2.61 -4.93
N GLY A 25 7.97 -3.19 -5.03
CA GLY A 25 7.85 -4.60 -5.31
C GLY A 25 6.40 -4.98 -5.55
N THR A 26 6.19 -6.26 -5.78
CA THR A 26 4.86 -6.82 -5.98
C THR A 26 4.64 -7.98 -5.03
N VAL A 27 3.38 -8.17 -4.64
CA VAL A 27 2.92 -9.31 -3.84
C VAL A 27 1.68 -9.91 -4.51
N ASP A 28 1.17 -11.01 -3.99
CA ASP A 28 -0.03 -11.69 -4.53
C ASP A 28 0.12 -12.03 -6.01
N ASP A 29 1.22 -12.67 -6.38
CA ASP A 29 1.53 -13.08 -7.76
C ASP A 29 1.57 -11.89 -8.74
N GLY A 30 2.05 -10.74 -8.26
CA GLY A 30 2.17 -9.53 -9.06
C GLY A 30 0.91 -8.67 -9.16
N ARG A 31 -0.15 -9.05 -8.47
CA ARG A 31 -1.42 -8.28 -8.50
C ARG A 31 -1.36 -7.01 -7.69
N THR A 32 -0.64 -7.02 -6.58
CA THR A 32 -0.52 -5.86 -5.70
C THR A 32 0.86 -5.26 -5.82
N GLU A 33 0.91 -3.99 -6.19
CA GLU A 33 2.14 -3.21 -6.23
C GLU A 33 2.30 -2.46 -4.91
N ILE A 34 3.49 -2.52 -4.33
CA ILE A 34 3.81 -1.84 -3.08
C ILE A 34 5.02 -0.95 -3.28
N GLU A 35 4.89 0.32 -2.93
CA GLU A 35 5.99 1.28 -2.89
C GLU A 35 6.13 1.80 -1.47
N THR A 36 7.37 1.83 -0.97
CA THR A 36 7.66 2.28 0.39
C THR A 36 8.82 3.25 0.37
N ILE A 37 8.67 4.36 1.06
CA ILE A 37 9.74 5.33 1.26
C ILE A 37 9.92 5.57 2.77
N THR A 38 11.13 5.36 3.26
CA THR A 38 11.51 5.59 4.65
C THR A 38 12.37 6.85 4.71
N PHE A 39 12.05 7.74 5.62
CA PHE A 39 12.70 9.04 5.70
C PHE A 39 12.79 9.53 7.13
N GLN A 40 13.67 10.50 7.35
CA GLN A 40 13.82 11.16 8.64
C GLN A 40 12.87 12.36 8.69
N GLY A 41 11.80 12.23 9.48
CA GLY A 41 10.83 13.30 9.68
C GLY A 41 11.14 14.16 10.90
N PRO A 42 10.32 15.18 11.17
CA PRO A 42 10.52 16.07 12.32
C PRO A 42 10.38 15.37 13.67
N GLU A 43 9.63 14.29 13.73
CA GLU A 43 9.43 13.52 14.96
C GLU A 43 10.24 12.22 14.99
N GLY A 44 11.14 12.00 14.04
CA GLY A 44 11.97 10.82 13.95
C GLY A 44 11.77 10.06 12.64
N LYS A 45 12.12 8.78 12.66
CA LYS A 45 12.05 7.92 11.48
C LYS A 45 10.60 7.63 11.09
N MET A 46 10.27 7.85 9.84
CA MET A 46 8.92 7.66 9.30
C MET A 46 8.95 6.83 8.02
N MET A 47 7.85 6.17 7.72
CA MET A 47 7.69 5.36 6.52
C MET A 47 6.35 5.66 5.87
N LEU A 48 6.37 5.95 4.58
CA LEU A 48 5.17 6.13 3.77
C LEU A 48 5.03 4.94 2.84
N LYS A 49 3.89 4.27 2.89
CA LYS A 49 3.62 3.06 2.12
C LYS A 49 2.41 3.28 1.23
N ARG A 50 2.56 2.95 -0.04
CA ARG A 50 1.46 2.93 -1.00
C ARG A 50 1.25 1.51 -1.49
N SER A 51 0.02 1.03 -1.44
CA SER A 51 -0.36 -0.23 -2.08
C SER A 51 -1.40 0.04 -3.16
N SER A 52 -1.25 -0.63 -4.30
CA SER A 52 -2.15 -0.53 -5.43
C SER A 52 -2.51 -1.93 -5.90
N LYS A 53 -3.78 -2.25 -5.93
CA LYS A 53 -4.28 -3.56 -6.34
C LYS A 53 -5.48 -3.42 -7.26
N PRO A 54 -5.73 -4.39 -8.17
CA PRO A 54 -6.92 -4.36 -9.00
C PRO A 54 -8.19 -4.40 -8.17
N LEU A 55 -9.21 -3.64 -8.60
CA LEU A 55 -10.51 -3.67 -7.97
C LEU A 55 -11.18 -5.03 -8.25
N VAL A 56 -11.71 -5.66 -7.21
CA VAL A 56 -12.51 -6.88 -7.36
C VAL A 56 -13.91 -6.47 -7.79
N ILE A 57 -14.32 -6.88 -9.00
CA ILE A 57 -15.62 -6.53 -9.58
C ILE A 57 -16.63 -7.66 -9.49
N ASP A 58 -16.16 -8.90 -9.29
CA ASP A 58 -17.04 -10.05 -9.18
C ASP A 58 -16.37 -11.17 -8.41
N LYS A 59 -17.18 -12.11 -7.96
CA LYS A 59 -16.75 -13.29 -7.24
C LYS A 59 -17.47 -14.50 -7.79
N LYS A 60 -16.72 -15.44 -8.36
CA LYS A 60 -17.27 -16.68 -8.89
C LYS A 60 -17.02 -17.82 -7.91
N VAL A 61 -18.07 -18.58 -7.63
CA VAL A 61 -17.99 -19.78 -6.79
C VAL A 61 -18.16 -21.00 -7.70
N GLN A 62 -17.19 -21.88 -7.70
CA GLN A 62 -17.23 -23.11 -8.47
C GLN A 62 -17.38 -24.31 -7.54
N TYR A 63 -18.26 -25.22 -7.92
CA TYR A 63 -18.50 -26.46 -7.19
C TYR A 63 -18.08 -27.64 -8.04
N SER A 64 -17.33 -28.58 -7.44
CA SER A 64 -17.04 -29.85 -8.08
C SER A 64 -18.28 -30.76 -8.02
N LYS A 65 -18.56 -31.47 -9.10
CA LYS A 65 -19.65 -32.45 -9.16
C LYS A 65 -19.25 -33.83 -8.61
N ARG A 66 -17.98 -34.01 -8.22
CA ARG A 66 -17.48 -35.27 -7.68
C ARG A 66 -17.81 -35.41 -6.21
N ILE A 67 -17.94 -36.64 -5.73
CA ILE A 67 -18.09 -36.93 -4.31
C ILE A 67 -16.86 -36.38 -3.56
N GLY A 68 -17.10 -35.65 -2.46
CA GLY A 68 -16.04 -34.94 -1.79
C GLY A 68 -15.72 -33.60 -2.43
N SER A 69 -16.72 -33.00 -3.07
CA SER A 69 -16.61 -31.78 -3.85
C SER A 69 -15.90 -30.64 -3.13
N HIS A 70 -15.04 -29.97 -3.87
CA HIS A 70 -14.38 -28.76 -3.41
C HIS A 70 -15.16 -27.53 -3.89
N ARG A 71 -15.32 -26.59 -2.97
CA ARG A 71 -15.81 -25.27 -3.32
C ARG A 71 -14.60 -24.37 -3.55
N SER A 72 -14.44 -23.86 -4.76
CA SER A 72 -13.44 -22.87 -5.06
C SER A 72 -14.06 -21.51 -5.27
N VAL A 73 -13.32 -20.48 -4.88
CA VAL A 73 -13.74 -19.08 -5.04
C VAL A 73 -12.73 -18.42 -5.96
N GLU A 74 -13.24 -17.86 -7.05
CA GLU A 74 -12.44 -17.11 -7.99
C GLU A 74 -12.90 -15.66 -8.00
N TYR A 75 -11.94 -14.73 -7.88
CA TYR A 75 -12.23 -13.30 -7.93
C TYR A 75 -11.97 -12.78 -9.34
N VAL A 76 -12.91 -11.98 -9.84
CA VAL A 76 -12.74 -11.30 -11.12
C VAL A 76 -12.26 -9.88 -10.84
N TYR A 77 -11.14 -9.51 -11.43
CA TYR A 77 -10.51 -8.21 -11.21
C TYR A 77 -10.77 -7.29 -12.40
N SER A 78 -10.92 -6.00 -12.10
CA SER A 78 -11.01 -5.00 -13.16
C SER A 78 -9.67 -4.87 -13.89
N PRO A 79 -9.66 -4.87 -15.24
CA PRO A 79 -8.44 -4.67 -16.01
C PRO A 79 -7.92 -3.24 -15.96
N THR A 80 -8.73 -2.27 -15.57
CA THR A 80 -8.42 -0.85 -15.62
C THR A 80 -8.52 -0.14 -14.28
N GLU A 81 -9.41 -0.57 -13.41
CA GLU A 81 -9.64 0.08 -12.12
C GLU A 81 -8.79 -0.53 -11.02
N LYS A 82 -8.16 0.32 -10.22
CA LYS A 82 -7.31 -0.09 -9.11
C LYS A 82 -7.74 0.59 -7.82
N VAL A 83 -7.60 -0.14 -6.73
CA VAL A 83 -7.78 0.39 -5.38
C VAL A 83 -6.41 0.75 -4.85
N GLN A 84 -6.22 2.02 -4.46
CA GLN A 84 -4.97 2.51 -3.91
C GLN A 84 -5.16 2.85 -2.44
N ARG A 85 -4.18 2.47 -1.63
CA ARG A 85 -4.16 2.79 -0.22
C ARG A 85 -2.80 3.37 0.14
N VAL A 86 -2.82 4.50 0.85
CA VAL A 86 -1.60 5.14 1.35
C VAL A 86 -1.65 5.14 2.86
N GLN A 87 -0.56 4.68 3.49
CA GLN A 87 -0.44 4.60 4.93
C GLN A 87 0.86 5.28 5.37
N LEU A 88 0.79 6.01 6.47
CA LEU A 88 1.96 6.64 7.09
C LEU A 88 2.25 5.97 8.42
N PHE A 89 3.51 5.63 8.65
CA PHE A 89 3.97 4.99 9.88
C PHE A 89 5.07 5.82 10.51
N ARG A 90 5.12 5.78 11.83
CA ARG A 90 6.17 6.40 12.64
C ARG A 90 6.87 5.30 13.44
N TRP A 91 8.19 5.36 13.52
CA TRP A 91 8.93 4.42 14.36
C TRP A 91 8.74 4.74 15.83
N SER A 92 8.25 3.76 16.59
CA SER A 92 8.10 3.87 18.03
C SER A 92 9.29 3.23 18.72
N LYS A 93 10.10 4.02 19.41
CA LYS A 93 11.26 3.52 20.17
C LYS A 93 10.83 2.70 21.39
N ALA A 94 9.68 3.05 21.97
CA ALA A 94 9.15 2.36 23.13
C ALA A 94 8.72 0.93 22.79
N ASP A 95 8.06 0.75 21.65
CA ASP A 95 7.55 -0.55 21.20
C ASP A 95 8.52 -1.25 20.24
N GLN A 96 9.56 -0.57 19.77
CA GLN A 96 10.50 -1.04 18.76
C GLN A 96 9.77 -1.57 17.51
N ASP A 97 8.75 -0.85 17.08
CA ASP A 97 7.92 -1.23 15.95
C ASP A 97 7.33 0.01 15.28
N TRP A 98 6.77 -0.19 14.09
CA TRP A 98 6.07 0.84 13.34
C TRP A 98 4.67 1.06 13.90
N GLU A 99 4.32 2.32 14.07
CA GLU A 99 2.98 2.73 14.51
C GLU A 99 2.31 3.50 13.38
N GLU A 100 1.12 3.08 12.97
CA GLU A 100 0.37 3.81 11.95
C GLU A 100 -0.15 5.12 12.53
N VAL A 101 0.07 6.21 11.78
CA VAL A 101 -0.38 7.55 12.15
C VAL A 101 -1.26 8.13 11.06
N ARG A 102 -1.97 9.19 11.38
CA ARG A 102 -2.90 9.82 10.42
C ARG A 102 -2.12 10.56 9.35
N LEU A 103 -2.41 10.23 8.10
CA LEU A 103 -1.76 10.83 6.94
C LEU A 103 -2.10 12.33 6.81
N ASP A 104 -3.29 12.74 7.16
CA ASP A 104 -3.75 14.12 7.06
C ASP A 104 -2.96 15.11 7.93
N ARG A 105 -2.33 14.62 9.00
CA ARG A 105 -1.46 15.45 9.84
C ARG A 105 -0.11 15.75 9.18
N PHE A 106 0.30 14.90 8.25
CA PHE A 106 1.60 15.01 7.59
C PHE A 106 1.52 15.84 6.31
N ILE A 107 0.41 15.73 5.58
CA ILE A 107 0.22 16.46 4.33
C ILE A 107 -0.22 17.90 4.64
N PRO A 108 0.59 18.91 4.30
CA PRO A 108 0.17 20.30 4.48
C PRO A 108 -0.97 20.62 3.51
N HIS A 109 -1.98 21.26 4.04
CA HIS A 109 -3.12 21.71 3.25
C HIS A 109 -2.78 22.98 2.49
#